data_b63c2794334e1a86677d8bc3f2d217d8
#
_entry.id   b63c2794334e1a86677d8bc3f2d217d8
#
_cell.length_a   1.000
_cell.length_b   1.000
_cell.length_c   1.000
_cell.angle_alpha   90.00
_cell.angle_beta   90.00
_cell.angle_gamma   90.00
#
_symmetry.space_group_name_H-M   'P 1'
#
loop_
_entity.id
_entity.type
_entity.pdbx_description
1 polymer ?
#
loop_
_entity_poly.entity_id
_entity_poly.type
_entity_poly.pdbx_seq_one_letter_code
_entity_poly.pdbx_strand_id
1 'polypeptide(L)'
;MNGRLKRTCALLLCLVLLPGGVNAMAEGNEEILSQFVLHHGDRNVPKIAITVDDCYKTATEWIAKDVELCKQYGIAMTFFPLVNTGCLEEKYRDLWQSVLDAGCEIGTHTNYHYRLGNRTPWSIIGGLGKAQEATDKTLGYHYEIRWLRPPTGNIDSGSKSTKQQVISAVKQYGFDHIVHWDVSETIDLKKALKNIQNGSILLFHAKKKDSNFLEKLIPELKDRGFEMVTVSELFGFDPPATSSELYVYNKEDYRQKD
;
A
#
# COMPACT_ATOMS: atom_id res chain seq x y z
N MET A 1 -36.55 -0.45 -50.64
CA MET A 1 -35.23 -0.02 -51.05
C MET A 1 -34.85 1.23 -50.25
N ASN A 2 -34.11 1.06 -49.13
CA ASN A 2 -33.85 2.08 -48.15
C ASN A 2 -32.38 2.51 -48.21
N GLY A 3 -32.12 3.73 -48.75
CA GLY A 3 -30.83 4.35 -48.75
C GLY A 3 -30.50 4.99 -47.40
N ARG A 4 -29.44 4.52 -46.73
CA ARG A 4 -28.90 5.14 -45.52
C ARG A 4 -27.97 6.28 -45.90
N LEU A 5 -28.36 7.50 -45.53
CA LEU A 5 -27.55 8.70 -45.62
C LEU A 5 -26.52 8.72 -44.50
N LYS A 6 -25.23 8.59 -44.81
CA LYS A 6 -24.12 8.81 -43.89
C LYS A 6 -23.86 10.32 -43.76
N ARG A 7 -24.12 10.88 -42.59
CA ARG A 7 -23.68 12.23 -42.22
C ARG A 7 -22.26 12.15 -41.63
N THR A 8 -21.28 12.58 -42.38
CA THR A 8 -19.93 12.86 -41.91
C THR A 8 -19.92 14.25 -41.28
N CYS A 9 -19.83 14.33 -39.93
CA CYS A 9 -19.52 15.59 -39.25
C CYS A 9 -18.01 15.71 -39.17
N ALA A 10 -17.44 16.58 -39.97
CA ALA A 10 -16.06 17.04 -39.81
C ALA A 10 -16.03 18.10 -38.71
N LEU A 11 -15.50 17.75 -37.53
CA LEU A 11 -15.16 18.73 -36.50
C LEU A 11 -13.80 19.35 -36.85
N LEU A 12 -13.83 20.59 -37.28
CA LEU A 12 -12.63 21.45 -37.36
C LEU A 12 -12.24 21.82 -35.92
N LEU A 13 -11.16 21.24 -35.41
CA LEU A 13 -10.58 21.59 -34.12
C LEU A 13 -9.63 22.79 -34.35
N CYS A 14 -10.11 24.01 -34.12
CA CYS A 14 -9.25 25.18 -34.02
C CYS A 14 -8.44 25.11 -32.72
N LEU A 15 -7.15 24.75 -32.83
CA LEU A 15 -6.18 24.83 -31.73
C LEU A 15 -5.85 26.30 -31.46
N VAL A 16 -6.52 26.93 -30.50
CA VAL A 16 -6.11 28.22 -29.95
C VAL A 16 -5.02 27.97 -28.94
N LEU A 17 -3.76 28.20 -29.30
CA LEU A 17 -2.62 28.18 -28.38
C LEU A 17 -2.72 29.39 -27.44
N LEU A 18 -3.33 29.22 -26.28
CA LEU A 18 -3.25 30.19 -25.18
C LEU A 18 -1.97 29.91 -24.36
N PRO A 19 -1.22 30.95 -23.94
CA PRO A 19 0.03 30.76 -23.15
C PRO A 19 -0.17 30.27 -21.72
N GLY A 20 -1.35 29.79 -21.35
CA GLY A 20 -1.66 29.16 -20.03
C GLY A 20 -1.61 27.63 -19.99
N GLY A 21 -1.42 26.96 -21.15
CA GLY A 21 -1.58 25.51 -21.22
C GLY A 21 -0.52 24.68 -20.47
N VAL A 22 0.66 25.22 -20.23
CA VAL A 22 1.76 24.50 -19.56
C VAL A 22 1.52 24.41 -18.04
N ASN A 23 0.96 25.47 -17.44
CA ASN A 23 0.66 25.47 -16.00
C ASN A 23 -0.54 24.55 -15.67
N ALA A 24 -1.59 24.55 -16.49
CA ALA A 24 -2.76 23.69 -16.26
C ALA A 24 -2.42 22.17 -16.38
N MET A 25 -1.54 21.80 -17.31
CA MET A 25 -1.04 20.42 -17.40
C MET A 25 -0.13 20.04 -16.22
N ALA A 26 0.65 20.98 -15.70
CA ALA A 26 1.51 20.76 -14.55
C ALA A 26 0.69 20.60 -13.25
N GLU A 27 -0.34 21.40 -13.05
CA GLU A 27 -1.27 21.33 -11.91
C GLU A 27 -2.11 20.04 -11.97
N GLY A 28 -2.66 19.66 -13.11
CA GLY A 28 -3.39 18.40 -13.29
C GLY A 28 -2.54 17.16 -13.02
N ASN A 29 -1.25 17.17 -13.38
CA ASN A 29 -0.33 16.09 -13.08
C ASN A 29 0.01 16.01 -11.57
N GLU A 30 0.08 17.14 -10.85
CA GLU A 30 0.32 17.12 -9.40
C GLU A 30 -0.91 16.61 -8.62
N GLU A 31 -2.09 16.97 -9.05
CA GLU A 31 -3.34 16.47 -8.50
C GLU A 31 -3.46 14.95 -8.68
N ILE A 32 -3.21 14.42 -9.87
CA ILE A 32 -3.19 12.99 -10.16
C ILE A 32 -2.12 12.28 -9.31
N LEU A 33 -0.94 12.88 -9.15
CA LEU A 33 0.14 12.31 -8.34
C LEU A 33 -0.20 12.30 -6.84
N SER A 34 -0.91 13.32 -6.34
CA SER A 34 -1.34 13.39 -4.94
C SER A 34 -2.44 12.38 -4.62
N GLN A 35 -3.32 12.09 -5.58
CA GLN A 35 -4.37 11.08 -5.44
C GLN A 35 -3.83 9.64 -5.48
N PHE A 36 -2.67 9.41 -6.10
CA PHE A 36 -2.06 8.08 -6.17
C PHE A 36 -1.30 7.70 -4.89
N VAL A 37 -0.81 8.66 -4.13
CA VAL A 37 -0.08 8.43 -2.87
C VAL A 37 -0.96 8.84 -1.70
N LEU A 38 -1.46 7.85 -0.98
CA LEU A 38 -2.44 8.03 0.08
C LEU A 38 -1.71 8.17 1.44
N HIS A 39 -2.00 9.24 2.16
CA HIS A 39 -1.40 9.54 3.46
C HIS A 39 -2.38 9.37 4.63
N HIS A 40 -3.66 9.44 4.37
CA HIS A 40 -4.75 9.25 5.33
C HIS A 40 -6.06 8.95 4.61
N GLY A 41 -7.02 8.36 5.31
CA GLY A 41 -8.40 8.15 4.85
C GLY A 41 -9.32 9.36 5.12
N ASP A 42 -10.63 9.11 5.10
CA ASP A 42 -11.66 10.13 5.31
C ASP A 42 -11.61 10.68 6.76
N ARG A 43 -11.50 12.00 6.89
CA ARG A 43 -11.47 12.70 8.17
C ARG A 43 -12.84 12.82 8.86
N ASN A 44 -13.90 12.42 8.20
CA ASN A 44 -15.27 12.46 8.77
C ASN A 44 -15.68 11.15 9.44
N VAL A 45 -14.91 10.06 9.24
CA VAL A 45 -15.23 8.72 9.75
C VAL A 45 -14.21 8.32 10.83
N PRO A 46 -14.62 7.84 12.03
CA PRO A 46 -13.69 7.50 13.12
C PRO A 46 -12.95 6.18 12.87
N LYS A 47 -12.54 5.92 11.63
CA LYS A 47 -11.70 4.79 11.23
C LYS A 47 -10.24 5.23 11.15
N ILE A 48 -9.32 4.36 11.57
CA ILE A 48 -7.88 4.54 11.44
C ILE A 48 -7.24 3.22 11.02
N ALA A 49 -6.08 3.26 10.36
CA ALA A 49 -5.32 2.06 10.04
C ALA A 49 -4.00 2.02 10.85
N ILE A 50 -3.78 0.94 11.57
CA ILE A 50 -2.47 0.60 12.14
C ILE A 50 -1.71 -0.20 11.10
N THR A 51 -0.51 0.24 10.73
CA THR A 51 0.33 -0.40 9.73
C THR A 51 1.68 -0.80 10.32
N VAL A 52 2.17 -1.99 9.96
CA VAL A 52 3.38 -2.58 10.52
C VAL A 52 4.36 -2.89 9.40
N ASP A 53 5.40 -2.07 9.28
CA ASP A 53 6.47 -2.22 8.29
C ASP A 53 7.58 -3.17 8.80
N ASP A 54 8.55 -3.48 7.94
CA ASP A 54 9.76 -4.23 8.29
C ASP A 54 9.49 -5.59 8.93
N CYS A 55 8.49 -6.32 8.41
CA CYS A 55 8.25 -7.68 8.84
C CYS A 55 9.39 -8.59 8.37
N TYR A 56 10.38 -8.83 9.24
CA TYR A 56 11.56 -9.66 8.98
C TYR A 56 11.41 -11.04 9.61
N LYS A 57 12.17 -12.03 9.14
CA LYS A 57 12.21 -13.37 9.77
C LYS A 57 12.62 -13.35 11.25
N THR A 58 13.38 -12.32 11.66
CA THR A 58 13.79 -12.10 13.06
C THR A 58 12.75 -11.37 13.88
N ALA A 59 11.62 -10.99 13.28
CA ALA A 59 10.55 -10.23 13.90
C ALA A 59 9.24 -11.02 14.05
N THR A 60 9.25 -12.32 13.74
CA THR A 60 8.04 -13.17 13.74
C THR A 60 7.32 -13.21 15.09
N GLU A 61 8.05 -13.14 16.20
CA GLU A 61 7.45 -13.06 17.54
C GLU A 61 6.64 -11.78 17.76
N TRP A 62 7.07 -10.66 17.17
CA TRP A 62 6.37 -9.37 17.28
C TRP A 62 5.17 -9.32 16.34
N ILE A 63 5.27 -9.90 15.15
CA ILE A 63 4.12 -10.08 14.25
C ILE A 63 3.05 -10.93 14.96
N ALA A 64 3.44 -12.07 15.54
CA ALA A 64 2.50 -12.93 16.27
C ALA A 64 1.85 -12.19 17.46
N LYS A 65 2.64 -11.40 18.21
CA LYS A 65 2.11 -10.57 19.30
C LYS A 65 1.10 -9.54 18.82
N ASP A 66 1.38 -8.86 17.73
CA ASP A 66 0.47 -7.87 17.15
C ASP A 66 -0.82 -8.51 16.63
N VAL A 67 -0.74 -9.74 16.08
CA VAL A 67 -1.91 -10.56 15.72
C VAL A 67 -2.77 -10.92 16.94
N GLU A 68 -2.14 -11.29 18.07
CA GLU A 68 -2.88 -11.56 19.31
C GLU A 68 -3.56 -10.28 19.85
N LEU A 69 -2.95 -9.11 19.72
CA LEU A 69 -3.61 -7.84 20.04
C LEU A 69 -4.83 -7.61 19.14
N CYS A 70 -4.72 -7.93 17.84
CA CYS A 70 -5.86 -7.81 16.93
C CYS A 70 -7.03 -8.69 17.38
N LYS A 71 -6.77 -9.94 17.69
CA LYS A 71 -7.79 -10.89 18.20
C LYS A 71 -8.38 -10.44 19.53
N GLN A 72 -7.53 -10.02 20.48
CA GLN A 72 -7.95 -9.60 21.81
C GLN A 72 -8.89 -8.40 21.77
N TYR A 73 -8.62 -7.44 20.91
CA TYR A 73 -9.37 -6.18 20.85
C TYR A 73 -10.42 -6.12 19.73
N GLY A 74 -10.52 -7.16 18.88
CA GLY A 74 -11.42 -7.19 17.72
C GLY A 74 -11.12 -6.07 16.74
N ILE A 75 -9.85 -5.93 16.36
CA ILE A 75 -9.34 -4.92 15.43
C ILE A 75 -8.56 -5.58 14.30
N ALA A 76 -8.23 -4.81 13.26
CA ALA A 76 -7.38 -5.28 12.17
C ALA A 76 -6.19 -4.32 11.95
N MET A 77 -5.11 -4.88 11.41
CA MET A 77 -3.88 -4.16 11.01
C MET A 77 -3.50 -4.55 9.58
N THR A 78 -2.65 -3.74 8.94
CA THR A 78 -2.03 -4.11 7.65
C THR A 78 -0.52 -4.26 7.83
N PHE A 79 0.00 -5.44 7.46
CA PHE A 79 1.42 -5.79 7.58
C PHE A 79 2.13 -5.67 6.24
N PHE A 80 3.34 -5.11 6.25
CA PHE A 80 4.16 -4.89 5.05
C PHE A 80 5.48 -5.66 5.13
N PRO A 81 5.49 -6.96 4.73
CA PRO A 81 6.69 -7.78 4.73
C PRO A 81 7.70 -7.36 3.67
N LEU A 82 8.98 -7.60 3.99
CA LEU A 82 10.12 -7.39 3.11
C LEU A 82 10.71 -8.74 2.68
N VAL A 83 10.59 -9.10 1.40
CA VAL A 83 10.82 -10.47 0.90
C VAL A 83 12.22 -11.00 1.18
N ASN A 84 13.27 -10.22 0.86
CA ASN A 84 14.66 -10.69 0.96
C ASN A 84 15.14 -10.99 2.40
N THR A 85 14.31 -10.69 3.39
CA THR A 85 14.61 -11.00 4.80
C THR A 85 14.20 -12.41 5.21
N GLY A 86 13.53 -13.15 4.32
CA GLY A 86 13.11 -14.52 4.54
C GLY A 86 11.89 -14.67 5.46
N CYS A 87 11.11 -13.61 5.68
CA CYS A 87 9.87 -13.69 6.45
C CYS A 87 8.71 -14.33 5.65
N LEU A 88 8.82 -14.32 4.31
CA LEU A 88 7.89 -14.96 3.38
C LEU A 88 8.50 -16.28 2.84
N GLU A 89 8.79 -17.20 3.75
CA GLU A 89 9.18 -18.58 3.45
C GLU A 89 8.06 -19.54 3.91
N GLU A 90 7.88 -20.68 3.25
CA GLU A 90 6.80 -21.63 3.53
C GLU A 90 6.72 -22.08 5.00
N LYS A 91 7.85 -22.13 5.70
CA LYS A 91 7.89 -22.44 7.15
C LYS A 91 7.16 -21.42 8.03
N TYR A 92 6.84 -20.25 7.52
CA TYR A 92 6.07 -19.19 8.21
C TYR A 92 4.61 -19.14 7.73
N ARG A 93 4.13 -20.14 7.01
CA ARG A 93 2.74 -20.22 6.53
C ARG A 93 1.73 -20.02 7.65
N ASP A 94 1.88 -20.73 8.73
CA ASP A 94 0.93 -20.65 9.86
C ASP A 94 0.88 -19.25 10.48
N LEU A 95 2.03 -18.55 10.53
CA LEU A 95 2.09 -17.17 11.00
C LEU A 95 1.30 -16.25 10.06
N TRP A 96 1.58 -16.29 8.77
CA TRP A 96 0.90 -15.42 7.79
C TRP A 96 -0.57 -15.78 7.61
N GLN A 97 -0.91 -17.06 7.73
CA GLN A 97 -2.32 -17.47 7.77
C GLN A 97 -3.01 -16.90 9.02
N SER A 98 -2.36 -16.91 10.19
CA SER A 98 -2.92 -16.33 11.41
C SER A 98 -3.13 -14.80 11.32
N VAL A 99 -2.32 -14.10 10.53
CA VAL A 99 -2.54 -12.67 10.19
C VAL A 99 -3.87 -12.51 9.48
N LEU A 100 -4.11 -13.32 8.43
CA LEU A 100 -5.35 -13.24 7.64
C LEU A 100 -6.57 -13.71 8.43
N ASP A 101 -6.44 -14.78 9.23
CA ASP A 101 -7.52 -15.31 10.07
C ASP A 101 -7.95 -14.33 11.17
N ALA A 102 -7.05 -13.42 11.58
CA ALA A 102 -7.38 -12.31 12.48
C ALA A 102 -8.07 -11.13 11.79
N GLY A 103 -8.39 -11.23 10.50
CA GLY A 103 -8.97 -10.13 9.72
C GLY A 103 -7.96 -9.06 9.30
N CYS A 104 -6.67 -9.31 9.50
CA CYS A 104 -5.60 -8.40 9.08
C CYS A 104 -5.29 -8.54 7.59
N GLU A 105 -4.51 -7.61 7.06
CA GLU A 105 -4.17 -7.52 5.65
C GLU A 105 -2.66 -7.61 5.42
N ILE A 106 -2.25 -8.20 4.31
CA ILE A 106 -0.85 -8.27 3.86
C ILE A 106 -0.69 -7.33 2.66
N GLY A 107 0.15 -6.32 2.82
CA GLY A 107 0.66 -5.49 1.74
C GLY A 107 2.07 -5.91 1.32
N THR A 108 2.84 -5.02 0.70
CA THR A 108 4.25 -5.26 0.39
C THR A 108 5.14 -4.08 0.76
N HIS A 109 6.29 -4.39 1.37
CA HIS A 109 7.40 -3.43 1.56
C HIS A 109 8.50 -3.64 0.51
N THR A 110 8.14 -4.24 -0.64
CA THR A 110 9.01 -4.65 -1.75
C THR A 110 9.95 -5.84 -1.44
N ASN A 111 10.84 -6.13 -2.39
CA ASN A 111 11.81 -7.22 -2.23
C ASN A 111 13.01 -6.81 -1.37
N TYR A 112 13.48 -5.57 -1.49
CA TYR A 112 14.63 -5.03 -0.76
C TYR A 112 14.31 -3.66 -0.18
N HIS A 113 14.86 -3.34 1.01
CA HIS A 113 14.65 -2.04 1.66
C HIS A 113 15.43 -0.90 0.97
N TYR A 114 15.15 -0.68 -0.32
CA TYR A 114 15.75 0.38 -1.12
C TYR A 114 14.78 1.52 -1.39
N ARG A 115 15.26 2.76 -1.37
CA ARG A 115 14.48 3.93 -1.83
C ARG A 115 14.06 3.73 -3.28
N LEU A 116 12.78 3.75 -3.58
CA LEU A 116 12.27 3.49 -4.93
C LEU A 116 12.70 4.58 -5.93
N GLY A 117 12.82 5.84 -5.49
CA GLY A 117 13.31 6.92 -6.33
C GLY A 117 14.71 6.71 -6.91
N ASN A 118 15.50 5.78 -6.33
CA ASN A 118 16.84 5.41 -6.81
C ASN A 118 16.84 4.13 -7.66
N ARG A 119 15.66 3.65 -8.10
CA ARG A 119 15.51 2.39 -8.85
C ARG A 119 14.97 2.63 -10.24
N THR A 120 15.37 1.74 -11.16
CA THR A 120 14.77 1.73 -12.49
C THR A 120 13.33 1.18 -12.40
N PRO A 121 12.43 1.57 -13.33
CA PRO A 121 11.08 1.01 -13.39
C PRO A 121 11.05 -0.52 -13.36
N TRP A 122 11.92 -1.18 -14.10
CA TRP A 122 12.03 -2.64 -14.13
C TRP A 122 12.47 -3.26 -12.81
N SER A 123 13.33 -2.58 -12.05
CA SER A 123 13.72 -3.02 -10.71
C SER A 123 12.56 -2.93 -9.73
N ILE A 124 11.70 -1.91 -9.89
CA ILE A 124 10.49 -1.73 -9.07
C ILE A 124 9.49 -2.84 -9.40
N ILE A 125 9.11 -3.00 -10.68
CA ILE A 125 8.18 -4.04 -11.15
C ILE A 125 8.65 -5.43 -10.71
N GLY A 126 9.93 -5.75 -10.92
CA GLY A 126 10.50 -7.03 -10.49
C GLY A 126 10.47 -7.24 -8.98
N GLY A 127 10.62 -6.18 -8.20
CA GLY A 127 10.49 -6.23 -6.74
C GLY A 127 9.07 -6.54 -6.28
N LEU A 128 8.08 -5.93 -6.91
CA LEU A 128 6.65 -6.16 -6.64
C LEU A 128 6.23 -7.57 -7.05
N GLY A 129 6.63 -8.02 -8.25
CA GLY A 129 6.34 -9.37 -8.72
C GLY A 129 6.92 -10.46 -7.81
N LYS A 130 8.15 -10.27 -7.33
CA LYS A 130 8.76 -11.20 -6.35
C LYS A 130 8.04 -11.18 -5.01
N ALA A 131 7.50 -10.04 -4.59
CA ALA A 131 6.73 -9.96 -3.36
C ALA A 131 5.41 -10.74 -3.48
N GLN A 132 4.69 -10.58 -4.58
CA GLN A 132 3.48 -11.36 -4.86
C GLN A 132 3.79 -12.86 -4.90
N GLU A 133 4.81 -13.27 -5.66
CA GLU A 133 5.20 -14.67 -5.79
C GLU A 133 5.61 -15.29 -4.44
N ALA A 134 6.35 -14.56 -3.61
CA ALA A 134 6.78 -15.04 -2.29
C ALA A 134 5.58 -15.19 -1.34
N THR A 135 4.65 -14.24 -1.36
CA THR A 135 3.43 -14.29 -0.54
C THR A 135 2.58 -15.51 -0.90
N ASP A 136 2.34 -15.73 -2.19
CA ASP A 136 1.56 -16.87 -2.68
C ASP A 136 2.21 -18.21 -2.33
N LYS A 137 3.53 -18.35 -2.53
CA LYS A 137 4.27 -19.56 -2.13
C LYS A 137 4.19 -19.82 -0.63
N THR A 138 4.27 -18.76 0.17
CA THR A 138 4.16 -18.88 1.63
C THR A 138 2.78 -19.37 2.02
N LEU A 139 1.73 -18.76 1.50
CA LEU A 139 0.34 -19.11 1.82
C LEU A 139 -0.10 -20.44 1.18
N GLY A 140 0.42 -20.78 0.00
CA GLY A 140 0.03 -21.95 -0.78
C GLY A 140 -1.18 -21.72 -1.68
N TYR A 141 -1.60 -20.48 -1.81
CA TYR A 141 -2.66 -20.01 -2.71
C TYR A 141 -2.38 -18.55 -3.10
N HIS A 142 -3.05 -18.06 -4.15
CA HIS A 142 -2.95 -16.65 -4.54
C HIS A 142 -3.71 -15.77 -3.56
N TYR A 143 -3.02 -14.74 -3.06
CA TYR A 143 -3.55 -13.65 -2.26
C TYR A 143 -3.18 -12.33 -2.93
N GLU A 144 -4.15 -11.57 -3.41
CA GLU A 144 -3.92 -10.29 -4.10
C GLU A 144 -3.28 -9.27 -3.16
N ILE A 145 -2.01 -8.93 -3.38
CA ILE A 145 -1.38 -7.81 -2.67
C ILE A 145 -1.84 -6.51 -3.34
N ARG A 146 -2.60 -5.70 -2.60
CA ARG A 146 -3.13 -4.42 -3.12
C ARG A 146 -2.27 -3.22 -2.79
N TRP A 147 -1.55 -3.23 -1.67
CA TRP A 147 -0.90 -2.06 -1.12
C TRP A 147 0.61 -2.16 -1.17
N LEU A 148 1.23 -1.10 -1.74
CA LEU A 148 2.67 -0.87 -1.66
C LEU A 148 2.96 0.18 -0.59
N ARG A 149 3.78 -0.17 0.41
CA ARG A 149 4.46 0.76 1.28
C ARG A 149 5.92 0.92 0.81
N PRO A 150 6.34 2.09 0.28
CA PRO A 150 7.71 2.29 -0.15
C PRO A 150 8.68 2.26 1.04
N PRO A 151 9.81 1.55 0.94
CA PRO A 151 10.85 1.63 1.95
C PRO A 151 11.29 3.08 2.22
N THR A 152 11.38 3.44 3.48
CA THR A 152 11.65 4.82 3.97
C THR A 152 10.59 5.86 3.58
N GLY A 153 9.46 5.47 3.01
CA GLY A 153 8.47 6.38 2.43
C GLY A 153 8.97 7.14 1.18
N ASN A 154 10.12 6.77 0.63
CA ASN A 154 10.74 7.55 -0.44
C ASN A 154 10.40 7.00 -1.82
N ILE A 155 9.68 7.82 -2.60
CA ILE A 155 9.29 7.56 -3.99
C ILE A 155 9.97 8.51 -4.99
N ASP A 156 10.88 9.35 -4.54
CA ASP A 156 11.68 10.22 -5.39
C ASP A 156 13.14 10.25 -4.97
N SER A 157 14.00 10.77 -5.82
CA SER A 157 15.42 11.05 -5.52
C SER A 157 15.69 12.54 -5.40
N GLY A 158 14.66 13.33 -5.06
CA GLY A 158 14.73 14.78 -4.99
C GLY A 158 14.30 15.47 -6.29
N SER A 159 13.74 14.75 -7.26
CA SER A 159 13.19 15.33 -8.48
C SER A 159 11.77 14.84 -8.79
N LYS A 160 10.96 15.73 -9.40
CA LYS A 160 9.60 15.41 -9.83
C LYS A 160 9.57 14.27 -10.86
N SER A 161 10.56 14.21 -11.75
CA SER A 161 10.66 13.17 -12.79
C SER A 161 10.84 11.77 -12.21
N THR A 162 11.64 11.61 -11.15
CA THR A 162 11.82 10.31 -10.49
C THR A 162 10.56 9.86 -9.76
N LYS A 163 9.82 10.77 -9.13
CA LYS A 163 8.51 10.47 -8.54
C LYS A 163 7.53 9.93 -9.58
N GLN A 164 7.44 10.59 -10.73
CA GLN A 164 6.59 10.16 -11.85
C GLN A 164 6.99 8.77 -12.38
N GLN A 165 8.30 8.51 -12.53
CA GLN A 165 8.80 7.20 -12.96
C GLN A 165 8.43 6.08 -11.98
N VAL A 166 8.55 6.32 -10.66
CA VAL A 166 8.14 5.35 -9.64
C VAL A 166 6.64 5.06 -9.75
N ILE A 167 5.81 6.11 -9.80
CA ILE A 167 4.36 5.95 -9.91
C ILE A 167 3.98 5.22 -11.20
N SER A 168 4.61 5.55 -12.34
CA SER A 168 4.36 4.85 -13.60
C SER A 168 4.71 3.37 -13.52
N ALA A 169 5.85 3.02 -12.90
CA ALA A 169 6.24 1.63 -12.72
C ALA A 169 5.28 0.86 -11.81
N VAL A 170 4.80 1.49 -10.74
CA VAL A 170 3.85 0.90 -9.80
C VAL A 170 2.49 0.68 -10.48
N LYS A 171 2.00 1.66 -11.26
CA LYS A 171 0.79 1.52 -12.09
C LYS A 171 0.95 0.44 -13.17
N GLN A 172 2.10 0.40 -13.85
CA GLN A 172 2.38 -0.61 -14.88
C GLN A 172 2.38 -2.02 -14.28
N TYR A 173 2.80 -2.19 -13.03
CA TYR A 173 2.66 -3.46 -12.31
C TYR A 173 1.21 -3.81 -12.02
N GLY A 174 0.32 -2.85 -11.85
CA GLY A 174 -1.11 -3.05 -11.62
C GLY A 174 -1.62 -2.53 -10.28
N PHE A 175 -0.81 -1.81 -9.51
CA PHE A 175 -1.29 -1.15 -8.30
C PHE A 175 -1.93 0.21 -8.61
N ASP A 176 -3.07 0.46 -7.98
CA ASP A 176 -3.78 1.72 -8.12
C ASP A 176 -3.25 2.81 -7.17
N HIS A 177 -2.64 2.41 -6.04
CA HIS A 177 -2.18 3.34 -5.02
C HIS A 177 -0.89 2.90 -4.33
N ILE A 178 -0.19 3.90 -3.79
CA ILE A 178 0.89 3.75 -2.82
C ILE A 178 0.35 4.27 -1.48
N VAL A 179 0.58 3.53 -0.40
CA VAL A 179 0.15 3.96 0.93
C VAL A 179 1.33 4.48 1.76
N HIS A 180 1.18 5.69 2.28
CA HIS A 180 2.06 6.31 3.26
C HIS A 180 1.39 6.34 4.64
N TRP A 181 1.78 7.26 5.49
CA TRP A 181 1.24 7.48 6.83
C TRP A 181 1.20 8.98 7.15
N ASP A 182 0.45 9.33 8.15
CA ASP A 182 0.41 10.67 8.73
C ASP A 182 0.84 10.71 10.20
N VAL A 183 0.90 9.56 10.89
CA VAL A 183 1.34 9.45 12.27
C VAL A 183 2.41 8.36 12.43
N SER A 184 3.55 8.69 13.07
CA SER A 184 4.66 7.77 13.32
C SER A 184 5.24 7.88 14.75
N GLU A 185 4.47 8.38 15.72
CA GLU A 185 4.91 8.50 17.10
C GLU A 185 4.82 7.16 17.84
N THR A 186 5.95 6.64 18.30
CA THR A 186 6.08 5.33 18.96
C THR A 186 6.77 5.39 20.32
N ILE A 187 6.89 6.57 20.91
CA ILE A 187 7.58 6.78 22.18
C ILE A 187 6.67 7.43 23.22
N ASP A 188 6.01 8.51 22.85
CA ASP A 188 5.16 9.31 23.72
C ASP A 188 3.68 9.06 23.40
N LEU A 189 3.00 8.34 24.30
CA LEU A 189 1.58 7.99 24.13
C LEU A 189 0.69 9.23 24.07
N LYS A 190 0.95 10.24 24.90
CA LYS A 190 0.14 11.48 24.89
C LYS A 190 0.29 12.23 23.58
N LYS A 191 1.51 12.28 23.05
CA LYS A 191 1.79 12.91 21.75
C LYS A 191 1.16 12.13 20.61
N ALA A 192 1.23 10.79 20.61
CA ALA A 192 0.55 9.95 19.64
C ALA A 192 -0.95 10.25 19.65
N LEU A 193 -1.59 10.14 20.80
CA LEU A 193 -3.02 10.37 20.99
C LEU A 193 -3.49 11.79 20.64
N LYS A 194 -2.60 12.79 20.70
CA LYS A 194 -2.88 14.16 20.26
C LYS A 194 -2.87 14.28 18.72
N ASN A 195 -2.02 13.52 18.05
CA ASN A 195 -1.83 13.62 16.61
C ASN A 195 -2.78 12.71 15.81
N ILE A 196 -3.29 11.63 16.44
CA ILE A 196 -4.22 10.70 15.80
C ILE A 196 -5.60 11.36 15.69
N GLN A 197 -6.17 11.27 14.49
CA GLN A 197 -7.50 11.80 14.17
C GLN A 197 -8.20 10.81 13.21
N ASN A 198 -9.45 11.06 12.91
CA ASN A 198 -10.20 10.25 11.93
C ASN A 198 -9.38 10.09 10.63
N GLY A 199 -9.40 8.93 10.06
CA GLY A 199 -8.68 8.60 8.83
C GLY A 199 -7.17 8.43 8.99
N SER A 200 -6.57 8.57 10.18
CA SER A 200 -5.12 8.45 10.34
C SER A 200 -4.59 7.07 9.94
N ILE A 201 -3.42 7.07 9.30
CA ILE A 201 -2.61 5.87 9.04
C ILE A 201 -1.39 5.95 9.94
N LEU A 202 -1.27 4.98 10.84
CA LEU A 202 -0.23 4.93 11.85
C LEU A 202 0.89 4.00 11.39
N LEU A 203 2.14 4.49 11.42
CA LEU A 203 3.31 3.69 11.08
C LEU A 203 3.96 3.10 12.33
N PHE A 204 4.05 1.78 12.34
CA PHE A 204 4.83 0.98 13.27
C PHE A 204 5.74 0.02 12.50
N HIS A 205 6.62 -0.67 13.22
CA HIS A 205 7.49 -1.70 12.65
C HIS A 205 7.40 -2.98 13.50
N ALA A 206 7.61 -4.12 12.88
CA ALA A 206 7.60 -5.41 13.55
C ALA A 206 8.79 -5.54 14.51
N LYS A 207 8.71 -4.93 15.69
CA LYS A 207 9.78 -4.92 16.72
C LYS A 207 9.20 -4.72 18.11
N LYS A 208 9.92 -5.23 19.11
CA LYS A 208 9.53 -5.23 20.53
C LYS A 208 9.00 -3.88 21.04
N LYS A 209 9.70 -2.80 20.71
CA LYS A 209 9.35 -1.45 21.18
C LYS A 209 7.96 -1.04 20.66
N ASP A 210 7.71 -1.26 19.39
CA ASP A 210 6.49 -0.83 18.72
C ASP A 210 5.30 -1.70 19.16
N SER A 211 5.47 -3.04 19.23
CA SER A 211 4.42 -3.94 19.75
C SER A 211 4.07 -3.65 21.23
N ASN A 212 5.07 -3.33 22.06
CA ASN A 212 4.80 -2.91 23.46
C ASN A 212 4.12 -1.51 23.55
N PHE A 213 4.31 -0.66 22.56
CA PHE A 213 3.62 0.60 22.48
C PHE A 213 2.16 0.42 22.04
N LEU A 214 1.92 -0.50 21.09
CA LEU A 214 0.58 -0.87 20.62
C LEU A 214 -0.28 -1.43 21.76
N GLU A 215 0.28 -2.26 22.66
CA GLU A 215 -0.45 -2.74 23.86
C GLU A 215 -1.05 -1.62 24.70
N LYS A 216 -0.41 -0.46 24.74
CA LYS A 216 -0.87 0.73 25.49
C LYS A 216 -1.76 1.62 24.64
N LEU A 217 -1.49 1.72 23.36
CA LEU A 217 -2.17 2.64 22.45
C LEU A 217 -3.57 2.13 22.08
N ILE A 218 -3.71 0.83 21.78
CA ILE A 218 -4.95 0.24 21.29
C ILE A 218 -6.13 0.46 22.25
N PRO A 219 -6.02 0.17 23.57
CA PRO A 219 -7.11 0.45 24.51
C PRO A 219 -7.54 1.92 24.50
N GLU A 220 -6.59 2.85 24.51
CA GLU A 220 -6.86 4.28 24.49
C GLU A 220 -7.57 4.74 23.21
N LEU A 221 -7.24 4.12 22.06
CA LEU A 221 -7.91 4.42 20.80
C LEU A 221 -9.34 3.89 20.80
N LYS A 222 -9.58 2.70 21.36
CA LYS A 222 -10.93 2.13 21.52
C LYS A 222 -11.79 3.01 22.45
N ASP A 223 -11.24 3.44 23.58
CA ASP A 223 -11.94 4.30 24.54
C ASP A 223 -12.31 5.67 23.93
N ARG A 224 -11.57 6.11 22.92
CA ARG A 224 -11.87 7.32 22.12
C ARG A 224 -12.85 7.08 20.98
N GLY A 225 -13.30 5.84 20.78
CA GLY A 225 -14.27 5.48 19.76
C GLY A 225 -13.70 5.28 18.35
N PHE A 226 -12.37 5.09 18.22
CA PHE A 226 -11.78 4.76 16.93
C PHE A 226 -12.00 3.28 16.55
N GLU A 227 -12.39 3.06 15.31
CA GLU A 227 -12.37 1.75 14.66
C GLU A 227 -10.99 1.55 14.00
N MET A 228 -10.25 0.53 14.45
CA MET A 228 -8.96 0.17 13.88
C MET A 228 -9.16 -0.92 12.82
N VAL A 229 -8.96 -0.55 11.57
CA VAL A 229 -9.30 -1.35 10.39
C VAL A 229 -8.08 -1.55 9.49
N THR A 230 -8.20 -2.43 8.47
CA THR A 230 -7.16 -2.57 7.43
C THR A 230 -7.06 -1.31 6.56
N VAL A 231 -5.98 -1.18 5.80
CA VAL A 231 -5.85 -0.10 4.81
C VAL A 231 -6.95 -0.21 3.75
N SER A 232 -7.28 -1.43 3.28
CA SER A 232 -8.37 -1.62 2.33
C SER A 232 -9.70 -1.10 2.88
N GLU A 233 -10.05 -1.46 4.10
CA GLU A 233 -11.30 -1.02 4.71
C GLU A 233 -11.31 0.51 5.00
N LEU A 234 -10.16 1.09 5.37
CA LEU A 234 -10.03 2.53 5.59
C LEU A 234 -10.39 3.34 4.34
N PHE A 235 -10.09 2.81 3.15
CA PHE A 235 -10.38 3.44 1.87
C PHE A 235 -11.64 2.90 1.18
N GLY A 236 -12.40 2.01 1.83
CA GLY A 236 -13.66 1.47 1.31
C GLY A 236 -13.49 0.43 0.20
N PHE A 237 -12.32 -0.23 0.14
CA PHE A 237 -12.11 -1.36 -0.76
C PHE A 237 -12.57 -2.66 -0.11
N ASP A 238 -13.03 -3.59 -0.94
CA ASP A 238 -13.26 -4.96 -0.52
C ASP A 238 -11.96 -5.64 -0.04
N PRO A 239 -12.04 -6.67 0.82
CA PRO A 239 -10.87 -7.46 1.18
C PRO A 239 -10.12 -7.98 -0.06
N PRO A 240 -8.79 -8.17 0.01
CA PRO A 240 -8.01 -8.72 -1.09
C PRO A 240 -8.56 -10.03 -1.61
N ALA A 241 -8.58 -10.20 -2.93
CA ALA A 241 -9.06 -11.42 -3.58
C ALA A 241 -8.10 -12.59 -3.36
N THR A 242 -8.65 -13.81 -3.35
CA THR A 242 -7.86 -15.05 -3.26
C THR A 242 -8.28 -16.03 -4.36
N SER A 243 -7.32 -16.85 -4.82
CA SER A 243 -7.60 -17.93 -5.78
C SER A 243 -6.63 -19.10 -5.57
N SER A 244 -6.95 -20.26 -6.15
CA SER A 244 -6.09 -21.45 -6.08
C SER A 244 -4.87 -21.39 -6.99
N GLU A 245 -4.86 -20.50 -7.98
CA GLU A 245 -3.75 -20.36 -8.93
C GLU A 245 -2.67 -19.46 -8.34
N LEU A 246 -1.47 -20.01 -8.15
CA LEU A 246 -0.33 -19.26 -7.66
C LEU A 246 0.17 -18.28 -8.72
N TYR A 247 0.49 -17.08 -8.29
CA TYR A 247 1.15 -16.10 -9.15
C TYR A 247 2.61 -16.49 -9.41
N VAL A 248 3.02 -16.43 -10.68
CA VAL A 248 4.40 -16.61 -11.11
C VAL A 248 4.84 -15.32 -11.81
N TYR A 249 5.84 -14.65 -11.25
CA TYR A 249 6.36 -13.44 -11.85
C TYR A 249 7.04 -13.71 -13.19
N ASN A 250 6.51 -13.12 -14.25
CA ASN A 250 7.13 -13.11 -15.57
C ASN A 250 7.33 -11.65 -16.04
N LYS A 251 8.57 -11.26 -16.25
CA LYS A 251 8.93 -9.90 -16.66
C LYS A 251 8.28 -9.48 -17.99
N GLU A 252 8.08 -10.44 -18.91
CA GLU A 252 7.54 -10.16 -20.24
C GLU A 252 6.07 -9.68 -20.19
N ASP A 253 5.32 -10.08 -19.16
CA ASP A 253 3.92 -9.67 -18.99
C ASP A 253 3.76 -8.16 -18.78
N TYR A 254 4.83 -7.48 -18.35
CA TYR A 254 4.87 -6.05 -18.04
C TYR A 254 5.60 -5.22 -19.11
N ARG A 255 6.11 -5.85 -20.18
CA ARG A 255 6.62 -5.09 -21.33
C ARG A 255 5.44 -4.48 -22.06
N GLN A 256 5.51 -3.15 -22.30
CA GLN A 256 4.57 -2.51 -23.23
C GLN A 256 4.72 -3.24 -24.56
N LYS A 257 3.63 -3.74 -25.10
CA LYS A 257 3.56 -4.18 -26.50
C LYS A 257 3.56 -2.90 -27.31
N ASP A 258 4.70 -2.63 -27.97
CA ASP A 258 4.86 -1.54 -28.92
C ASP A 258 3.82 -1.61 -30.05
#